data_450a6c56755ff0fd45f31047ada189e5
#
_entry.id   450a6c56755ff0fd45f31047ada189e5
#
_cell.length_a   1.000
_cell.length_b   1.000
_cell.length_c   1.000
_cell.angle_alpha   90.00
_cell.angle_beta   90.00
_cell.angle_gamma   90.00
#
_symmetry.space_group_name_H-M   'P 1'
#
loop_
_entity.id
_entity.type
_entity.pdbx_description
1 polymer ?
#
loop_
_entity_poly.entity_id
_entity_poly.type
_entity_poly.pdbx_seq_one_letter_code
_entity_poly.pdbx_strand_id
1 'polypeptide(L)'
;MRIVEVTENKKQYLDLLLLADEQEDMIDRYLYKGKMFVLDDDGVKCECVVTDEGNGILEIKNIATVLPFQRKGYAKALIEFLVEKYRRQFSILQVGTGDSPLTIPFYEKCGFVRSHIVPNFFTDHYDHPIYECGVHLVDMVYMQRPL
;
A
#
# COMPACT_ATOMS: atom_id res chain seq x y z
N MET A 1 17.66 -1.53 11.97
CA MET A 1 16.36 -1.50 11.26
C MET A 1 15.52 -2.67 11.74
N ARG A 2 14.28 -2.41 12.08
CA ARG A 2 13.35 -3.45 12.50
C ARG A 2 11.94 -3.15 11.97
N ILE A 3 11.13 -4.20 11.80
CA ILE A 3 9.74 -4.10 11.37
C ILE A 3 8.86 -4.64 12.49
N VAL A 4 7.85 -3.85 12.88
CA VAL A 4 7.00 -4.11 14.03
C VAL A 4 5.54 -4.05 13.62
N GLU A 5 4.74 -5.00 14.09
CA GLU A 5 3.29 -4.95 13.91
C GLU A 5 2.68 -3.92 14.87
N VAL A 6 1.82 -3.05 14.34
CA VAL A 6 1.07 -2.05 15.12
C VAL A 6 -0.32 -2.60 15.38
N THR A 7 -0.60 -2.93 16.64
CA THR A 7 -1.87 -3.53 17.05
C THR A 7 -2.82 -2.54 17.72
N GLU A 8 -2.31 -1.42 18.21
CA GLU A 8 -3.09 -0.42 18.92
C GLU A 8 -2.75 0.99 18.42
N ASN A 9 -3.71 1.89 18.52
CA ASN A 9 -3.54 3.30 18.17
C ASN A 9 -2.91 3.48 16.77
N LYS A 10 -3.47 2.79 15.78
CA LYS A 10 -2.94 2.83 14.41
C LYS A 10 -2.94 4.24 13.82
N LYS A 11 -3.90 5.09 14.22
CA LYS A 11 -4.00 6.47 13.74
C LYS A 11 -2.93 7.41 14.32
N GLN A 12 -2.06 6.93 15.20
CA GLN A 12 -0.85 7.68 15.53
C GLN A 12 0.01 7.95 14.29
N TYR A 13 -0.14 7.12 13.24
CA TYR A 13 0.55 7.26 11.97
C TYR A 13 -0.35 7.81 10.86
N LEU A 14 -1.43 8.53 11.22
CA LEU A 14 -2.40 9.02 10.23
C LEU A 14 -1.76 9.89 9.15
N ASP A 15 -0.82 10.77 9.53
CA ASP A 15 -0.15 11.63 8.56
C ASP A 15 0.59 10.81 7.49
N LEU A 16 1.19 9.69 7.89
CA LEU A 16 1.88 8.80 6.98
C LEU A 16 0.89 8.04 6.10
N LEU A 17 -0.18 7.52 6.69
CA LEU A 17 -1.25 6.84 5.96
C LEU A 17 -1.87 7.75 4.88
N LEU A 18 -2.06 9.03 5.18
CA LEU A 18 -2.63 10.00 4.25
C LEU A 18 -1.73 10.31 3.06
N LEU A 19 -0.43 10.01 3.13
CA LEU A 19 0.46 10.14 1.96
C LEU A 19 0.10 9.17 0.85
N ALA A 20 -0.39 7.98 1.19
CA ALA A 20 -0.76 6.97 0.20
C ALA A 20 -2.25 6.99 -0.13
N ASP A 21 -3.10 7.45 0.79
CA ASP A 21 -4.55 7.47 0.63
C ASP A 21 -5.09 8.73 1.30
N GLU A 22 -5.32 9.76 0.50
CA GLU A 22 -5.50 11.13 1.01
C GLU A 22 -6.87 11.44 1.59
N GLN A 23 -7.73 10.42 1.80
CA GLN A 23 -9.05 10.58 2.39
C GLN A 23 -9.24 9.64 3.56
N GLU A 24 -9.43 10.20 4.75
CA GLU A 24 -9.45 9.41 5.98
C GLU A 24 -10.59 8.38 6.02
N ASP A 25 -11.77 8.68 5.51
CA ASP A 25 -12.87 7.73 5.51
C ASP A 25 -12.61 6.53 4.58
N MET A 26 -11.76 6.69 3.58
CA MET A 26 -11.30 5.57 2.76
C MET A 26 -10.31 4.70 3.54
N ILE A 27 -9.43 5.31 4.32
CA ILE A 27 -8.50 4.59 5.21
C ILE A 27 -9.29 3.79 6.24
N ASP A 28 -10.36 4.33 6.79
CA ASP A 28 -11.20 3.67 7.79
C ASP A 28 -11.81 2.36 7.27
N ARG A 29 -11.95 2.20 5.95
CA ARG A 29 -12.51 0.97 5.37
C ARG A 29 -11.64 -0.27 5.61
N TYR A 30 -10.34 -0.10 5.81
CA TYR A 30 -9.42 -1.24 5.91
C TYR A 30 -8.49 -1.21 7.13
N LEU A 31 -8.33 -0.06 7.79
CA LEU A 31 -7.28 0.10 8.79
C LEU A 31 -7.44 -0.87 9.97
N TYR A 32 -8.65 -0.99 10.51
CA TYR A 32 -8.87 -1.79 11.73
C TYR A 32 -9.04 -3.27 11.45
N LYS A 33 -9.54 -3.66 10.28
CA LYS A 33 -9.63 -5.07 9.91
C LYS A 33 -8.32 -5.61 9.36
N GLY A 34 -7.45 -4.72 8.89
CA GLY A 34 -6.15 -5.09 8.36
C GLY A 34 -5.08 -5.23 9.43
N LYS A 35 -3.92 -5.72 9.01
CA LYS A 35 -2.72 -5.72 9.84
C LYS A 35 -1.81 -4.61 9.38
N MET A 36 -1.26 -3.87 10.33
CA MET A 36 -0.37 -2.74 10.06
C MET A 36 1.03 -3.05 10.54
N PHE A 37 2.01 -2.73 9.71
CA PHE A 37 3.43 -2.85 10.04
C PHE A 37 4.13 -1.52 9.83
N VAL A 38 5.10 -1.23 10.68
CA VAL A 38 5.97 -0.07 10.52
C VAL A 38 7.43 -0.53 10.49
N LEU A 39 8.22 0.14 9.66
CA LEU A 39 9.65 -0.06 9.56
C LEU A 39 10.34 1.06 10.34
N ASP A 40 11.05 0.67 11.39
CA ASP A 40 11.77 1.58 12.28
C ASP A 40 13.27 1.49 11.98
N ASP A 41 13.83 2.58 11.53
CA ASP A 41 15.25 2.74 11.26
C ASP A 41 15.67 4.10 11.81
N ASP A 42 15.97 4.14 13.13
CA ASP A 42 16.17 5.38 13.87
C ASP A 42 14.92 6.29 13.76
N GLY A 43 13.78 5.73 14.15
CA GLY A 43 12.45 6.29 13.98
C GLY A 43 11.69 5.63 12.82
N VAL A 44 10.36 5.74 12.82
CA VAL A 44 9.51 5.12 11.80
C VAL A 44 9.69 5.85 10.47
N LYS A 45 10.06 5.09 9.44
CA LYS A 45 10.33 5.60 8.09
C LYS A 45 9.27 5.18 7.08
N CYS A 46 8.58 4.06 7.32
CA CYS A 46 7.65 3.47 6.36
C CYS A 46 6.57 2.69 7.08
N GLU A 47 5.38 2.62 6.51
CA GLU A 47 4.27 1.81 7.01
C GLU A 47 3.59 1.05 5.87
N CYS A 48 2.89 -0.03 6.22
CA CYS A 48 1.93 -0.66 5.32
C CYS A 48 0.75 -1.24 6.10
N VAL A 49 -0.37 -1.37 5.40
CA VAL A 49 -1.56 -2.08 5.89
C VAL A 49 -1.92 -3.15 4.88
N VAL A 50 -2.14 -4.37 5.35
CA VAL A 50 -2.52 -5.51 4.51
C VAL A 50 -3.83 -6.11 4.99
N THR A 51 -4.62 -6.62 4.03
CA THR A 51 -5.88 -7.31 4.31
C THR A 51 -5.94 -8.64 3.58
N ASP A 52 -6.65 -9.60 4.19
CA ASP A 52 -7.00 -10.87 3.56
C ASP A 52 -8.22 -10.65 2.68
N GLU A 53 -8.06 -10.75 1.36
CA GLU A 53 -9.15 -10.55 0.40
C GLU A 53 -9.84 -11.86 0.00
N GLY A 54 -9.47 -12.97 0.63
CA GLY A 54 -9.99 -14.29 0.29
C GLY A 54 -9.27 -14.92 -0.89
N ASN A 55 -9.56 -16.19 -1.15
CA ASN A 55 -9.00 -16.95 -2.28
C ASN A 55 -7.46 -16.96 -2.35
N GLY A 56 -6.81 -16.85 -1.20
CA GLY A 56 -5.35 -16.84 -1.14
C GLY A 56 -4.70 -15.52 -1.53
N ILE A 57 -5.47 -14.43 -1.57
CA ILE A 57 -4.97 -13.09 -1.94
C ILE A 57 -4.81 -12.23 -0.70
N LEU A 58 -3.58 -11.77 -0.47
CA LEU A 58 -3.25 -10.74 0.50
C LEU A 58 -3.07 -9.42 -0.24
N GLU A 59 -3.74 -8.36 0.21
CA GLU A 59 -3.65 -7.06 -0.47
C GLU A 59 -2.98 -6.01 0.39
N ILE A 60 -2.03 -5.28 -0.21
CA ILE A 60 -1.49 -4.05 0.37
C ILE A 60 -2.50 -2.94 0.12
N LYS A 61 -3.14 -2.46 1.18
CA LYS A 61 -4.14 -1.38 1.11
C LYS A 61 -3.52 0.00 1.24
N ASN A 62 -2.39 0.09 1.90
CA ASN A 62 -1.68 1.35 2.11
C ASN A 62 -0.20 1.02 2.29
N ILE A 63 0.67 1.77 1.64
CA ILE A 63 2.10 1.71 1.88
C ILE A 63 2.68 3.09 1.61
N ALA A 64 3.38 3.64 2.59
CA ALA A 64 3.92 5.00 2.49
C ALA A 64 5.24 5.12 3.22
N THR A 65 6.14 5.91 2.63
CA THR A 65 7.43 6.27 3.23
C THR A 65 7.42 7.77 3.55
N VAL A 66 7.95 8.13 4.70
CA VAL A 66 8.13 9.53 5.12
C VAL A 66 8.90 10.28 4.03
N LEU A 67 8.39 11.46 3.63
CA LEU A 67 8.86 12.16 2.44
C LEU A 67 10.39 12.30 2.31
N PRO A 68 11.14 12.77 3.34
CA PRO A 68 12.59 12.91 3.20
C PRO A 68 13.34 11.59 3.02
N PHE A 69 12.69 10.46 3.30
CA PHE A 69 13.31 9.14 3.28
C PHE A 69 12.85 8.27 2.11
N GLN A 70 12.09 8.84 1.17
CA GLN A 70 11.69 8.13 -0.03
C GLN A 70 12.89 7.84 -0.94
N ARG A 71 12.76 6.79 -1.78
CA ARG A 71 13.78 6.33 -2.72
C ARG A 71 15.05 5.79 -2.04
N LYS A 72 14.94 5.34 -0.80
CA LYS A 72 16.04 4.73 -0.05
C LYS A 72 15.83 3.23 0.18
N GLY A 73 14.80 2.64 -0.44
CA GLY A 73 14.54 1.21 -0.36
C GLY A 73 13.68 0.76 0.80
N TYR A 74 13.09 1.66 1.59
CA TYR A 74 12.26 1.27 2.73
C TYR A 74 10.97 0.56 2.32
N ALA A 75 10.25 1.08 1.34
CA ALA A 75 9.02 0.44 0.86
C ALA A 75 9.30 -0.93 0.26
N LYS A 76 10.38 -1.07 -0.51
CA LYS A 76 10.80 -2.35 -1.06
C LYS A 76 11.13 -3.35 0.05
N ALA A 77 11.84 -2.91 1.08
CA ALA A 77 12.17 -3.76 2.22
C ALA A 77 10.92 -4.24 2.95
N LEU A 78 9.92 -3.37 3.08
CA LEU A 78 8.65 -3.73 3.72
C LEU A 78 7.87 -4.73 2.87
N ILE A 79 7.86 -4.58 1.55
CA ILE A 79 7.25 -5.55 0.64
C ILE A 79 7.95 -6.91 0.74
N GLU A 80 9.28 -6.93 0.76
CA GLU A 80 10.04 -8.17 0.91
C GLU A 80 9.74 -8.86 2.26
N PHE A 81 9.55 -8.09 3.31
CA PHE A 81 9.12 -8.61 4.61
C PHE A 81 7.74 -9.29 4.50
N LEU A 82 6.79 -8.65 3.83
CA LEU A 82 5.45 -9.23 3.63
C LEU A 82 5.52 -10.55 2.85
N VAL A 83 6.30 -10.59 1.79
CA VAL A 83 6.51 -11.79 0.99
C VAL A 83 7.02 -12.94 1.87
N GLU A 84 8.07 -12.70 2.64
CA GLU A 84 8.68 -13.73 3.50
C GLU A 84 7.72 -14.18 4.60
N LYS A 85 7.01 -13.24 5.22
CA LYS A 85 6.09 -13.53 6.32
C LYS A 85 4.88 -14.34 5.88
N TYR A 86 4.32 -14.05 4.70
CA TYR A 86 3.02 -14.57 4.29
C TYR A 86 3.06 -15.62 3.18
N ARG A 87 4.22 -15.98 2.69
CA ARG A 87 4.37 -16.91 1.55
C ARG A 87 3.76 -18.29 1.76
N ARG A 88 3.56 -18.71 3.01
CA ARG A 88 2.95 -20.00 3.34
C ARG A 88 1.46 -19.91 3.64
N GLN A 89 0.92 -18.71 3.75
CA GLN A 89 -0.49 -18.47 4.10
C GLN A 89 -1.31 -17.99 2.92
N PHE A 90 -0.68 -17.34 1.95
CA PHE A 90 -1.32 -16.76 0.78
C PHE A 90 -0.57 -17.14 -0.47
N SER A 91 -1.28 -17.14 -1.62
CA SER A 91 -0.69 -17.47 -2.92
C SER A 91 -0.24 -16.24 -3.69
N ILE A 92 -0.90 -15.12 -3.48
CA ILE A 92 -0.74 -13.89 -4.26
C ILE A 92 -0.67 -12.70 -3.32
N LEU A 93 0.29 -11.80 -3.58
CA LEU A 93 0.32 -10.45 -3.01
C LEU A 93 -0.20 -9.49 -4.06
N GLN A 94 -1.19 -8.69 -3.70
CA GLN A 94 -1.88 -7.76 -4.59
C GLN A 94 -1.72 -6.34 -4.07
N VAL A 95 -1.74 -5.37 -4.99
CA VAL A 95 -1.80 -3.94 -4.65
C VAL A 95 -2.64 -3.23 -5.68
N GLY A 96 -3.50 -2.32 -5.23
CA GLY A 96 -4.24 -1.41 -6.10
C GLY A 96 -3.56 -0.05 -6.12
N THR A 97 -3.42 0.54 -7.29
CA THR A 97 -2.81 1.86 -7.46
C THR A 97 -3.45 2.60 -8.62
N GLY A 98 -3.30 3.93 -8.63
CA GLY A 98 -3.64 4.73 -9.81
C GLY A 98 -2.67 4.42 -10.95
N ASP A 99 -3.10 4.67 -12.17
CA ASP A 99 -2.25 4.52 -13.35
C ASP A 99 -1.31 5.73 -13.45
N SER A 100 -0.23 5.67 -12.74
CA SER A 100 0.70 6.78 -12.51
C SER A 100 2.13 6.35 -12.77
N PRO A 101 2.96 7.23 -13.35
CA PRO A 101 4.37 6.94 -13.57
C PRO A 101 5.17 6.86 -12.27
N LEU A 102 4.59 7.27 -11.13
CA LEU A 102 5.24 7.18 -9.83
C LEU A 102 5.19 5.76 -9.27
N THR A 103 4.05 5.10 -9.37
CA THR A 103 3.78 3.85 -8.66
C THR A 103 3.92 2.60 -9.51
N ILE A 104 3.43 2.61 -10.74
CA ILE A 104 3.46 1.42 -11.60
C ILE A 104 4.90 0.90 -11.80
N PRO A 105 5.88 1.73 -12.19
CA PRO A 105 7.25 1.24 -12.35
C PRO A 105 7.86 0.73 -11.04
N PHE A 106 7.51 1.34 -9.91
CA PHE A 106 7.98 0.89 -8.61
C PHE A 106 7.51 -0.53 -8.30
N TYR A 107 6.20 -0.79 -8.48
CA TYR A 107 5.65 -2.12 -8.23
C TYR A 107 6.19 -3.16 -9.21
N GLU A 108 6.39 -2.78 -10.47
CA GLU A 108 7.01 -3.67 -11.45
C GLU A 108 8.42 -4.09 -11.01
N LYS A 109 9.21 -3.15 -10.48
CA LYS A 109 10.54 -3.47 -9.92
C LYS A 109 10.46 -4.37 -8.70
N CYS A 110 9.35 -4.36 -7.99
CA CYS A 110 9.12 -5.26 -6.86
C CYS A 110 8.54 -6.62 -7.27
N GLY A 111 8.44 -6.89 -8.57
CA GLY A 111 8.00 -8.17 -9.09
C GLY A 111 6.51 -8.29 -9.37
N PHE A 112 5.77 -7.17 -9.27
CA PHE A 112 4.34 -7.16 -9.60
C PHE A 112 4.12 -7.01 -11.10
N VAL A 113 3.03 -7.59 -11.59
CA VAL A 113 2.53 -7.40 -12.96
C VAL A 113 1.09 -6.93 -12.92
N ARG A 114 0.67 -6.20 -13.94
CA ARG A 114 -0.72 -5.73 -14.04
C ARG A 114 -1.65 -6.93 -14.12
N SER A 115 -2.76 -6.89 -13.36
CA SER A 115 -3.76 -7.94 -13.31
C SER A 115 -5.07 -7.49 -13.91
N HIS A 116 -5.74 -6.53 -13.29
CA HIS A 116 -7.07 -6.07 -13.71
C HIS A 116 -7.28 -4.62 -13.31
N ILE A 117 -8.37 -4.04 -13.80
CA ILE A 117 -8.71 -2.64 -13.56
C ILE A 117 -10.11 -2.57 -12.94
N VAL A 118 -10.28 -1.69 -11.95
CA VAL A 118 -11.61 -1.26 -11.49
C VAL A 118 -11.86 0.12 -12.08
N PRO A 119 -12.75 0.24 -13.09
CA PRO A 119 -13.01 1.51 -13.74
C PRO A 119 -13.60 2.54 -12.79
N ASN A 120 -13.20 3.80 -12.93
CA ASN A 120 -13.76 4.94 -12.20
C ASN A 120 -13.62 4.84 -10.68
N PHE A 121 -12.71 4.03 -10.17
CA PHE A 121 -12.55 3.82 -8.72
C PHE A 121 -12.32 5.14 -7.99
N PHE A 122 -11.39 5.96 -8.47
CA PHE A 122 -11.04 7.22 -7.80
C PHE A 122 -12.13 8.27 -7.93
N THR A 123 -12.83 8.33 -9.07
CA THR A 123 -13.92 9.27 -9.27
C THR A 123 -15.19 8.86 -8.51
N ASP A 124 -15.40 7.57 -8.30
CA ASP A 124 -16.60 7.05 -7.60
C ASP A 124 -16.48 7.09 -6.09
N HIS A 125 -15.25 6.95 -5.54
CA HIS A 125 -15.05 6.74 -4.10
C HIS A 125 -14.49 7.94 -3.35
N TYR A 126 -13.87 8.89 -4.04
CA TYR A 126 -13.29 10.08 -3.41
C TYR A 126 -14.19 11.30 -3.65
N ASP A 127 -14.27 12.18 -2.66
CA ASP A 127 -15.12 13.38 -2.71
C ASP A 127 -14.47 14.56 -3.43
N HIS A 128 -13.25 14.38 -3.92
CA HIS A 128 -12.49 15.38 -4.66
C HIS A 128 -11.60 14.70 -5.69
N PRO A 129 -11.14 15.43 -6.74
CA PRO A 129 -10.21 14.87 -7.72
C PRO A 129 -8.88 14.48 -7.08
N ILE A 130 -8.38 13.31 -7.45
CA ILE A 130 -7.09 12.79 -6.97
C ILE A 130 -6.06 12.94 -8.08
N TYR A 131 -4.92 13.55 -7.77
CA TYR A 131 -3.81 13.73 -8.70
C TYR A 131 -2.55 13.12 -8.13
N GLU A 132 -1.74 12.50 -9.01
CA GLU A 132 -0.45 11.95 -8.66
C GLU A 132 0.52 12.19 -9.82
N CYS A 133 1.64 12.85 -9.54
CA CYS A 133 2.60 13.28 -10.58
C CYS A 133 1.93 14.02 -11.74
N GLY A 134 0.95 14.90 -11.43
CA GLY A 134 0.21 15.66 -12.43
C GLY A 134 -0.83 14.86 -13.21
N VAL A 135 -1.01 13.58 -12.90
CA VAL A 135 -1.98 12.71 -13.57
C VAL A 135 -3.26 12.66 -12.74
N HIS A 136 -4.41 12.93 -13.39
CA HIS A 136 -5.72 12.77 -12.77
C HIS A 136 -6.04 11.27 -12.69
N LEU A 137 -6.14 10.74 -11.48
CA LEU A 137 -6.42 9.33 -11.26
C LEU A 137 -7.93 9.08 -11.44
N VAL A 138 -8.27 8.10 -12.26
CA VAL A 138 -9.64 7.68 -12.57
C VAL A 138 -9.84 6.22 -12.20
N ASP A 139 -9.13 5.33 -12.89
CA ASP A 139 -9.24 3.89 -12.70
C ASP A 139 -8.23 3.38 -11.66
N MET A 140 -8.63 2.35 -10.91
CA MET A 140 -7.69 1.61 -10.06
C MET A 140 -7.08 0.49 -10.89
N VAL A 141 -5.75 0.45 -10.96
CA VAL A 141 -4.99 -0.65 -11.57
C VAL A 141 -4.57 -1.61 -10.47
N TYR A 142 -4.99 -2.86 -10.57
CA TYR A 142 -4.54 -3.90 -9.67
C TYR A 142 -3.33 -4.61 -10.24
N MET A 143 -2.32 -4.80 -9.40
CA MET A 143 -1.09 -5.49 -9.73
C MET A 143 -0.89 -6.65 -8.76
N GLN A 144 -0.33 -7.74 -9.25
CA GLN A 144 -0.17 -8.97 -8.47
C GLN A 144 1.21 -9.57 -8.68
N ARG A 145 1.68 -10.28 -7.65
CA ARG A 145 2.86 -11.13 -7.74
C ARG A 145 2.61 -12.42 -6.95
N PRO A 146 3.24 -13.55 -7.34
CA PRO A 146 3.16 -14.76 -6.51
C PRO A 146 3.90 -14.58 -5.18
N LEU A 147 3.43 -15.28 -4.18
CA LEU A 147 4.08 -15.38 -2.87
C LEU A 147 4.88 -16.67 -2.75
#